data_43e70f693bc79dfb2769866c0e265f9a
#
_entry.id   43e70f693bc79dfb2769866c0e265f9a
#
_cell.length_a   1.000
_cell.length_b   1.000
_cell.length_c   1.000
_cell.angle_alpha   90.00
_cell.angle_beta   90.00
_cell.angle_gamma   90.00
#
_symmetry.space_group_name_H-M   'P 1'
#
loop_
_entity.id
_entity.type
_entity.pdbx_description
1 polymer ?
#
loop_
_entity_poly.entity_id
_entity_poly.type
_entity_poly.pdbx_seq_one_letter_code
_entity_poly.pdbx_strand_id
1 'polypeptide(L)'
;MPPALGVACDGRNPLAVLRAQAQAAERAGADSLWISSHLFLRDPITSVATVLAATTVVRVALMALSPHVVHPVHVAMAAATLDELAPGRVVLCVGTGAPNDLADAGVAPRRPLVTLRETVELVRLLLAGEPVTYKGEIFRIEGRRLVPGGRAVPIVLAAARPRSLELAGALSDGVLLSNASSVEFVRWSLDHVARGAGPRPLRRAGLVYAAVADRQADALGRFRRQLAITLRAPHHATNLTLAGAALDQEAVRQAVAREDWPAAEALVSDDVVRRHTACGTPSQVRERLAAYHAAGLDEIVLGGLYTPEETARAVVTARGAG
;
A
#
# COMPACT_ATOMS: atom_id res chain seq x y z
N MET A 1 -4.14 21.17 7.13
CA MET A 1 -2.80 20.65 7.53
C MET A 1 -2.21 19.93 6.33
N PRO A 2 -0.89 19.93 6.12
CA PRO A 2 -0.30 19.14 5.05
C PRO A 2 -0.59 17.64 5.27
N PRO A 3 -0.63 16.82 4.19
CA PRO A 3 -0.84 15.39 4.32
C PRO A 3 0.30 14.73 5.10
N ALA A 4 -0.02 13.65 5.80
CA ALA A 4 1.02 12.78 6.32
C ALA A 4 1.82 12.17 5.16
N LEU A 5 3.11 11.93 5.36
CA LEU A 5 4.00 11.40 4.33
C LEU A 5 4.56 10.05 4.77
N GLY A 6 4.25 9.02 4.00
CA GLY A 6 4.79 7.68 4.18
C GLY A 6 5.82 7.32 3.10
N VAL A 7 6.59 6.27 3.36
CA VAL A 7 7.48 5.64 2.39
C VAL A 7 7.18 4.14 2.32
N ALA A 8 7.01 3.61 1.11
CA ALA A 8 6.80 2.19 0.87
C ALA A 8 8.13 1.49 0.54
N CYS A 9 8.35 0.33 1.15
CA CYS A 9 9.47 -0.58 0.89
C CYS A 9 8.91 -1.92 0.41
N ASP A 10 9.30 -2.36 -0.77
CA ASP A 10 8.65 -3.48 -1.49
C ASP A 10 9.20 -4.89 -1.17
N GLY A 11 10.14 -5.01 -0.25
CA GLY A 11 10.73 -6.29 0.15
C GLY A 11 11.87 -6.79 -0.74
N ARG A 12 12.27 -6.08 -1.80
CA ARG A 12 13.38 -6.46 -2.70
C ARG A 12 14.73 -6.23 -2.07
N ASN A 13 14.86 -5.20 -1.26
CA ASN A 13 16.12 -4.81 -0.65
C ASN A 13 16.55 -5.77 0.46
N PRO A 14 17.87 -6.08 0.57
CA PRO A 14 18.42 -6.75 1.75
C PRO A 14 18.07 -5.99 3.04
N LEU A 15 17.92 -6.71 4.17
CA LEU A 15 17.53 -6.10 5.44
C LEU A 15 18.45 -4.96 5.90
N ALA A 16 19.75 -5.04 5.57
CA ALA A 16 20.70 -3.96 5.86
C ALA A 16 20.36 -2.66 5.12
N VAL A 17 19.97 -2.78 3.83
CA VAL A 17 19.56 -1.65 3.00
C VAL A 17 18.19 -1.13 3.48
N LEU A 18 17.25 -2.02 3.79
CA LEU A 18 15.94 -1.67 4.34
C LEU A 18 16.08 -0.85 5.65
N ARG A 19 16.97 -1.27 6.55
CA ARG A 19 17.28 -0.51 7.78
C ARG A 19 17.80 0.90 7.48
N ALA A 20 18.79 1.00 6.61
CA ALA A 20 19.36 2.29 6.23
C ALA A 20 18.32 3.20 5.56
N GLN A 21 17.47 2.64 4.70
CA GLN A 21 16.37 3.34 4.04
C GLN A 21 15.33 3.84 5.06
N ALA A 22 14.94 3.00 6.01
CA ALA A 22 14.01 3.36 7.08
C ALA A 22 14.53 4.51 7.95
N GLN A 23 15.80 4.45 8.34
CA GLN A 23 16.46 5.51 9.09
C GLN A 23 16.60 6.81 8.28
N ALA A 24 16.87 6.71 6.98
CA ALA A 24 16.93 7.87 6.09
C ALA A 24 15.56 8.54 5.95
N ALA A 25 14.48 7.75 5.80
CA ALA A 25 13.10 8.24 5.77
C ALA A 25 12.73 8.97 7.06
N GLU A 26 13.01 8.36 8.21
CA GLU A 26 12.72 8.97 9.52
C GLU A 26 13.47 10.28 9.72
N ARG A 27 14.80 10.32 9.45
CA ARG A 27 15.60 11.55 9.53
C ARG A 27 15.14 12.65 8.56
N ALA A 28 14.62 12.26 7.40
CA ALA A 28 14.08 13.19 6.41
C ALA A 28 12.67 13.70 6.78
N GLY A 29 12.05 13.18 7.83
CA GLY A 29 10.76 13.63 8.34
C GLY A 29 9.56 12.85 7.77
N ALA A 30 9.71 11.59 7.36
CA ALA A 30 8.58 10.73 7.06
C ALA A 30 7.76 10.44 8.34
N ASP A 31 6.43 10.35 8.22
CA ASP A 31 5.52 10.02 9.32
C ASP A 31 5.32 8.51 9.47
N SER A 32 5.53 7.76 8.38
CA SER A 32 5.30 6.32 8.37
C SER A 32 6.16 5.58 7.34
N LEU A 33 6.34 4.28 7.59
CA LEU A 33 6.96 3.33 6.67
C LEU A 33 5.96 2.20 6.39
N TRP A 34 5.79 1.84 5.12
CA TRP A 34 4.86 0.82 4.66
C TRP A 34 5.64 -0.35 4.06
N ILE A 35 5.68 -1.47 4.77
CA ILE A 35 6.47 -2.64 4.39
C ILE A 35 5.57 -3.62 3.65
N SER A 36 5.85 -3.82 2.36
CA SER A 36 5.02 -4.62 1.48
C SER A 36 5.16 -6.12 1.76
N SER A 37 4.01 -6.81 1.68
CA SER A 37 3.90 -8.27 1.70
C SER A 37 3.68 -8.77 0.27
N HIS A 38 4.74 -9.06 -0.44
CA HIS A 38 4.72 -9.77 -1.72
C HIS A 38 5.26 -11.18 -1.52
N LEU A 39 4.56 -12.18 -2.08
CA LEU A 39 5.07 -13.55 -2.06
C LEU A 39 6.39 -13.64 -2.83
N PHE A 40 7.22 -14.61 -2.45
CA PHE A 40 8.56 -14.85 -3.01
C PHE A 40 9.59 -13.72 -2.75
N LEU A 41 9.21 -12.63 -2.05
CA LEU A 41 10.14 -11.61 -1.55
C LEU A 41 10.44 -11.83 -0.05
N ARG A 42 11.06 -10.86 0.61
CA ARG A 42 11.39 -10.99 2.03
C ARG A 42 10.14 -10.99 2.89
N ASP A 43 10.18 -11.81 3.94
CA ASP A 43 9.08 -11.91 4.90
C ASP A 43 8.74 -10.55 5.50
N PRO A 44 7.47 -10.12 5.40
CA PRO A 44 7.08 -8.78 5.81
C PRO A 44 7.08 -8.60 7.32
N ILE A 45 6.78 -9.64 8.12
CA ILE A 45 6.72 -9.55 9.60
C ILE A 45 8.13 -9.32 10.14
N THR A 46 9.09 -10.12 9.67
CA THR A 46 10.52 -9.97 10.02
C THR A 46 11.07 -8.61 9.57
N SER A 47 10.65 -8.15 8.38
CA SER A 47 11.05 -6.84 7.85
C SER A 47 10.50 -5.69 8.70
N VAL A 48 9.22 -5.76 9.13
CA VAL A 48 8.61 -4.77 10.03
C VAL A 48 9.32 -4.75 11.38
N ALA A 49 9.59 -5.92 11.98
CA ALA A 49 10.34 -6.00 13.25
C ALA A 49 11.73 -5.34 13.13
N THR A 50 12.44 -5.60 12.00
CA THR A 50 13.74 -5.00 11.70
C THR A 50 13.65 -3.47 11.63
N VAL A 51 12.62 -2.94 10.98
CA VAL A 51 12.39 -1.49 10.83
C VAL A 51 12.01 -0.85 12.16
N LEU A 52 11.10 -1.47 12.92
CA LEU A 52 10.71 -0.98 14.26
C LEU A 52 11.91 -0.88 15.21
N ALA A 53 12.80 -1.88 15.18
CA ALA A 53 14.03 -1.88 15.99
C ALA A 53 15.08 -0.83 15.52
N ALA A 54 14.99 -0.39 14.26
CA ALA A 54 15.95 0.56 13.66
C ALA A 54 15.48 2.02 13.66
N THR A 55 14.23 2.28 14.05
CA THR A 55 13.58 3.60 14.05
C THR A 55 12.92 3.88 15.40
N THR A 56 12.62 5.16 15.68
CA THR A 56 12.17 5.57 17.03
C THR A 56 10.77 6.19 17.05
N VAL A 57 10.36 6.89 16.01
CA VAL A 57 9.11 7.68 16.01
C VAL A 57 8.16 7.35 14.87
N VAL A 58 8.65 6.94 13.69
CA VAL A 58 7.80 6.64 12.54
C VAL A 58 6.87 5.46 12.84
N ARG A 59 5.63 5.56 12.35
CA ARG A 59 4.72 4.41 12.33
C ARG A 59 5.16 3.43 11.26
N VAL A 60 4.97 2.15 11.51
CA VAL A 60 5.32 1.10 10.55
C VAL A 60 4.08 0.27 10.22
N ALA A 61 3.71 0.28 8.95
CA ALA A 61 2.58 -0.48 8.44
C ALA A 61 3.04 -1.81 7.82
N LEU A 62 2.45 -2.90 8.27
CA LEU A 62 2.57 -4.23 7.68
C LEU A 62 1.56 -4.34 6.52
N MET A 63 2.01 -4.18 5.27
CA MET A 63 1.16 -3.91 4.09
C MET A 63 1.38 -4.92 2.95
N ALA A 64 0.37 -5.58 2.39
CA ALA A 64 -0.89 -5.94 2.97
C ALA A 64 -0.91 -7.45 3.12
N LEU A 65 -1.17 -7.94 4.32
CA LEU A 65 -1.28 -9.38 4.54
C LEU A 65 -2.55 -9.91 3.87
N SER A 66 -2.41 -11.02 3.16
CA SER A 66 -3.55 -11.69 2.53
C SER A 66 -4.05 -12.84 3.42
N PRO A 67 -5.34 -12.84 3.81
CA PRO A 67 -5.92 -13.94 4.57
C PRO A 67 -6.07 -15.24 3.78
N HIS A 68 -5.80 -15.22 2.47
CA HIS A 68 -5.71 -16.41 1.64
C HIS A 68 -4.38 -17.15 1.82
N VAL A 69 -3.37 -16.47 2.38
CA VAL A 69 -2.02 -17.02 2.64
C VAL A 69 -1.75 -17.15 4.13
N VAL A 70 -2.20 -16.15 4.93
CA VAL A 70 -1.93 -16.12 6.38
C VAL A 70 -3.25 -16.10 7.14
N HIS A 71 -3.46 -17.10 8.01
CA HIS A 71 -4.68 -17.18 8.81
C HIS A 71 -4.86 -15.95 9.74
N PRO A 72 -6.08 -15.41 9.94
CA PRO A 72 -6.32 -14.22 10.77
C PRO A 72 -5.76 -14.30 12.20
N VAL A 73 -5.68 -15.47 12.79
CA VAL A 73 -5.02 -15.69 14.10
C VAL A 73 -3.54 -15.32 14.02
N HIS A 74 -2.83 -15.75 12.97
CA HIS A 74 -1.42 -15.40 12.79
C HIS A 74 -1.25 -13.89 12.50
N VAL A 75 -2.18 -13.30 11.75
CA VAL A 75 -2.21 -11.85 11.50
C VAL A 75 -2.35 -11.08 12.83
N ALA A 76 -3.26 -11.50 13.70
CA ALA A 76 -3.46 -10.89 15.01
C ALA A 76 -2.25 -11.11 15.94
N MET A 77 -1.67 -12.33 15.95
CA MET A 77 -0.44 -12.62 16.70
C MET A 77 0.71 -11.70 16.28
N ALA A 78 0.96 -11.59 14.97
CA ALA A 78 2.01 -10.73 14.44
C ALA A 78 1.80 -9.26 14.83
N ALA A 79 0.58 -8.73 14.61
CA ALA A 79 0.25 -7.36 14.94
C ALA A 79 0.45 -7.05 16.44
N ALA A 80 -0.03 -7.94 17.31
CA ALA A 80 0.09 -7.77 18.76
C ALA A 80 1.57 -7.83 19.24
N THR A 81 2.35 -8.77 18.71
CA THR A 81 3.76 -8.91 19.08
C THR A 81 4.61 -7.74 18.56
N LEU A 82 4.33 -7.26 17.35
CA LEU A 82 5.01 -6.08 16.80
C LEU A 82 4.65 -4.81 17.61
N ASP A 83 3.39 -4.68 18.03
CA ASP A 83 2.97 -3.55 18.89
C ASP A 83 3.57 -3.64 20.29
N GLU A 84 3.83 -4.85 20.83
CA GLU A 84 4.58 -5.04 22.07
C GLU A 84 6.03 -4.57 21.93
N LEU A 85 6.66 -4.81 20.77
CA LEU A 85 8.01 -4.33 20.46
C LEU A 85 8.08 -2.80 20.35
N ALA A 86 7.04 -2.16 19.79
CA ALA A 86 6.99 -0.71 19.57
C ALA A 86 5.56 -0.17 19.74
N PRO A 87 5.11 0.05 20.99
CA PRO A 87 3.73 0.39 21.30
C PRO A 87 3.20 1.63 20.58
N GLY A 88 2.04 1.50 19.93
CA GLY A 88 1.36 2.57 19.22
C GLY A 88 1.97 2.97 17.87
N ARG A 89 3.03 2.28 17.42
CA ARG A 89 3.69 2.56 16.14
C ARG A 89 3.27 1.61 15.01
N VAL A 90 2.59 0.51 15.32
CA VAL A 90 2.20 -0.50 14.34
C VAL A 90 0.86 -0.17 13.69
N VAL A 91 0.79 -0.35 12.38
CA VAL A 91 -0.44 -0.33 11.60
C VAL A 91 -0.54 -1.66 10.85
N LEU A 92 -1.68 -2.32 10.96
CA LEU A 92 -1.94 -3.53 10.20
C LEU A 92 -2.70 -3.17 8.92
N CYS A 93 -2.17 -3.56 7.77
CA CYS A 93 -2.90 -3.47 6.51
C CYS A 93 -3.23 -4.88 5.97
N VAL A 94 -4.50 -5.11 5.65
CA VAL A 94 -5.00 -6.37 5.11
C VAL A 94 -5.53 -6.15 3.70
N GLY A 95 -5.35 -7.11 2.82
CA GLY A 95 -5.84 -7.05 1.43
C GLY A 95 -6.07 -8.46 0.86
N THR A 96 -6.66 -8.54 -0.34
CA THR A 96 -6.90 -9.84 -1.00
C THR A 96 -5.62 -10.54 -1.47
N GLY A 97 -4.49 -9.84 -1.50
CA GLY A 97 -3.25 -10.29 -2.14
C GLY A 97 -3.18 -9.92 -3.63
N ALA A 98 -1.96 -9.89 -4.17
CA ALA A 98 -1.72 -9.68 -5.59
C ALA A 98 -2.16 -10.92 -6.38
N PRO A 99 -3.03 -10.79 -7.40
CA PRO A 99 -3.55 -11.96 -8.12
C PRO A 99 -2.47 -12.86 -8.74
N ASN A 100 -1.42 -12.27 -9.29
CA ASN A 100 -0.32 -13.02 -9.89
C ASN A 100 0.48 -13.79 -8.82
N ASP A 101 0.86 -13.12 -7.72
CA ASP A 101 1.59 -13.76 -6.63
C ASP A 101 0.81 -14.96 -6.05
N LEU A 102 -0.51 -14.82 -5.89
CA LEU A 102 -1.37 -15.91 -5.42
C LEU A 102 -1.43 -17.07 -6.43
N ALA A 103 -1.56 -16.75 -7.72
CA ALA A 103 -1.60 -17.77 -8.77
C ALA A 103 -0.26 -18.53 -8.85
N ASP A 104 0.86 -17.82 -8.80
CA ASP A 104 2.21 -18.40 -8.82
C ASP A 104 2.47 -19.29 -7.58
N ALA A 105 1.83 -18.97 -6.46
CA ALA A 105 1.88 -19.78 -5.23
C ALA A 105 0.84 -20.93 -5.20
N GLY A 106 0.04 -21.10 -6.25
CA GLY A 106 -1.02 -22.12 -6.29
C GLY A 106 -2.21 -21.81 -5.36
N VAL A 107 -2.37 -20.58 -4.93
CA VAL A 107 -3.43 -20.14 -4.01
C VAL A 107 -4.64 -19.60 -4.79
N ALA A 108 -5.78 -20.27 -4.68
CA ALA A 108 -7.05 -19.83 -5.24
C ALA A 108 -7.88 -19.05 -4.19
N PRO A 109 -8.08 -17.74 -4.33
CA PRO A 109 -8.87 -16.97 -3.38
C PRO A 109 -10.34 -17.43 -3.36
N ARG A 110 -10.84 -17.76 -2.17
CA ARG A 110 -12.23 -18.14 -1.95
C ARG A 110 -13.00 -16.96 -1.36
N ARG A 111 -14.15 -16.58 -1.98
CA ARG A 111 -15.07 -15.55 -1.48
C ARG A 111 -14.33 -14.30 -0.93
N PRO A 112 -13.50 -13.62 -1.72
CA PRO A 112 -12.48 -12.67 -1.21
C PRO A 112 -13.04 -11.56 -0.32
N LEU A 113 -14.24 -11.03 -0.59
CA LEU A 113 -14.86 -10.00 0.25
C LEU A 113 -15.33 -10.53 1.60
N VAL A 114 -15.89 -11.76 1.63
CA VAL A 114 -16.28 -12.41 2.89
C VAL A 114 -15.06 -12.71 3.73
N THR A 115 -14.02 -13.25 3.10
CA THR A 115 -12.74 -13.55 3.77
C THR A 115 -12.11 -12.29 4.36
N LEU A 116 -12.11 -11.17 3.63
CA LEU A 116 -11.62 -9.89 4.17
C LEU A 116 -12.45 -9.39 5.34
N ARG A 117 -13.79 -9.41 5.21
CA ARG A 117 -14.69 -8.99 6.27
C ARG A 117 -14.42 -9.77 7.55
N GLU A 118 -14.47 -11.10 7.47
CA GLU A 118 -14.27 -11.98 8.63
C GLU A 118 -12.85 -11.83 9.20
N THR A 119 -11.85 -11.55 8.37
CA THR A 119 -10.49 -11.27 8.83
C THR A 119 -10.44 -10.02 9.70
N VAL A 120 -11.02 -8.91 9.24
CA VAL A 120 -11.02 -7.65 10.02
C VAL A 120 -11.78 -7.84 11.34
N GLU A 121 -12.97 -8.45 11.29
CA GLU A 121 -13.79 -8.74 12.47
C GLU A 121 -13.03 -9.60 13.47
N LEU A 122 -12.47 -10.72 13.02
CA LEU A 122 -11.77 -11.67 13.87
C LEU A 122 -10.46 -11.11 14.45
N VAL A 123 -9.66 -10.41 13.63
CA VAL A 123 -8.43 -9.77 14.11
C VAL A 123 -8.74 -8.71 15.17
N ARG A 124 -9.78 -7.89 14.96
CA ARG A 124 -10.20 -6.86 15.93
C ARG A 124 -10.63 -7.48 17.25
N LEU A 125 -11.44 -8.57 17.22
CA LEU A 125 -11.84 -9.31 18.41
C LEU A 125 -10.63 -9.89 19.15
N LEU A 126 -9.70 -10.52 18.45
CA LEU A 126 -8.51 -11.11 19.05
C LEU A 126 -7.59 -10.04 19.68
N LEU A 127 -7.42 -8.89 19.02
CA LEU A 127 -6.61 -7.78 19.53
C LEU A 127 -7.23 -7.13 20.78
N ALA A 128 -8.56 -7.25 20.99
CA ALA A 128 -9.20 -6.78 22.22
C ALA A 128 -8.75 -7.55 23.48
N GLY A 129 -8.21 -8.77 23.32
CA GLY A 129 -7.61 -9.54 24.42
C GLY A 129 -8.59 -10.41 25.21
N GLU A 130 -9.87 -10.35 24.91
CA GLU A 130 -10.89 -11.21 25.53
C GLU A 130 -10.99 -12.57 24.83
N PRO A 131 -11.57 -13.61 25.50
CA PRO A 131 -11.85 -14.88 24.84
C PRO A 131 -12.83 -14.71 23.67
N VAL A 132 -12.45 -15.19 22.50
CA VAL A 132 -13.21 -15.06 21.25
C VAL A 132 -13.84 -16.38 20.89
N THR A 133 -15.17 -16.38 20.71
CA THR A 133 -15.90 -17.41 19.98
C THR A 133 -16.47 -16.77 18.72
N TYR A 134 -16.03 -17.25 17.56
CA TYR A 134 -16.41 -16.70 16.25
C TYR A 134 -16.85 -17.82 15.32
N LYS A 135 -18.00 -17.67 14.68
CA LYS A 135 -18.57 -18.65 13.72
C LYS A 135 -18.91 -17.92 12.42
N GLY A 136 -17.90 -17.75 11.58
CA GLY A 136 -18.04 -17.20 10.24
C GLY A 136 -18.31 -18.27 9.18
N GLU A 137 -18.36 -17.84 7.93
CA GLU A 137 -18.49 -18.72 6.76
C GLU A 137 -17.14 -19.31 6.34
N ILE A 138 -16.05 -18.62 6.67
CA ILE A 138 -14.67 -19.00 6.30
C ILE A 138 -13.88 -19.41 7.55
N PHE A 139 -13.97 -18.61 8.64
CA PHE A 139 -13.17 -18.81 9.85
C PHE A 139 -14.03 -19.21 11.05
N ARG A 140 -13.41 -19.98 11.95
CA ARG A 140 -14.05 -20.38 13.20
C ARG A 140 -13.02 -20.38 14.34
N ILE A 141 -13.39 -19.82 15.49
CA ILE A 141 -12.62 -19.82 16.74
C ILE A 141 -13.52 -20.23 17.88
N GLU A 142 -12.98 -21.03 18.80
CA GLU A 142 -13.72 -21.60 19.96
C GLU A 142 -13.05 -21.15 21.28
N GLY A 143 -13.55 -20.07 21.88
CA GLY A 143 -13.19 -19.62 23.23
C GLY A 143 -11.70 -19.33 23.48
N ARG A 144 -10.96 -18.88 22.45
CA ARG A 144 -9.51 -18.63 22.56
C ARG A 144 -9.23 -17.11 22.59
N ARG A 145 -8.17 -16.72 23.30
CA ARG A 145 -7.67 -15.35 23.33
C ARG A 145 -6.19 -15.28 22.96
N LEU A 146 -5.72 -14.11 22.56
CA LEU A 146 -4.30 -13.83 22.42
C LEU A 146 -3.66 -13.59 23.79
N VAL A 147 -2.47 -14.14 24.02
CA VAL A 147 -1.70 -13.87 25.25
C VAL A 147 -1.28 -12.39 25.32
N PRO A 148 -0.73 -11.77 24.25
CA PRO A 148 -0.43 -10.33 24.24
C PRO A 148 -1.67 -9.50 23.80
N GLY A 149 -2.89 -9.85 24.24
CA GLY A 149 -4.11 -9.15 23.91
C GLY A 149 -4.23 -7.75 24.53
N GLY A 150 -5.32 -7.04 24.24
CA GLY A 150 -5.54 -5.67 24.71
C GLY A 150 -4.68 -4.63 23.96
N ARG A 151 -4.49 -4.84 22.63
CA ARG A 151 -3.68 -3.97 21.76
C ARG A 151 -4.56 -3.15 20.82
N ALA A 152 -4.36 -1.85 20.79
CA ALA A 152 -5.08 -0.92 19.92
C ALA A 152 -4.32 -0.72 18.59
N VAL A 153 -4.17 -1.79 17.79
CA VAL A 153 -3.53 -1.71 16.46
C VAL A 153 -4.56 -1.30 15.41
N PRO A 154 -4.38 -0.15 14.71
CA PRO A 154 -5.26 0.25 13.62
C PRO A 154 -5.24 -0.75 12.46
N ILE A 155 -6.42 -1.08 11.91
CA ILE A 155 -6.57 -2.00 10.78
C ILE A 155 -6.98 -1.21 9.55
N VAL A 156 -6.11 -1.21 8.53
CA VAL A 156 -6.32 -0.58 7.22
C VAL A 156 -6.66 -1.66 6.20
N LEU A 157 -7.59 -1.39 5.28
CA LEU A 157 -7.85 -2.26 4.14
C LEU A 157 -7.23 -1.72 2.85
N ALA A 158 -6.45 -2.54 2.17
CA ALA A 158 -6.01 -2.27 0.80
C ALA A 158 -7.15 -2.62 -0.17
N ALA A 159 -7.64 -1.63 -0.92
CA ALA A 159 -8.80 -1.76 -1.78
C ALA A 159 -8.66 -0.95 -3.08
N ALA A 160 -9.27 -1.47 -4.17
CA ALA A 160 -9.25 -0.81 -5.48
C ALA A 160 -10.57 -1.00 -6.28
N ARG A 161 -11.51 -1.81 -5.81
CA ARG A 161 -12.78 -2.09 -6.48
C ARG A 161 -13.96 -1.59 -5.65
N PRO A 162 -15.09 -1.19 -6.27
CA PRO A 162 -16.22 -0.59 -5.56
C PRO A 162 -16.61 -1.29 -4.26
N ARG A 163 -16.90 -2.58 -4.33
CA ARG A 163 -17.32 -3.35 -3.14
C ARG A 163 -16.24 -3.48 -2.07
N SER A 164 -14.96 -3.56 -2.45
CA SER A 164 -13.87 -3.60 -1.48
C SER A 164 -13.59 -2.23 -0.85
N LEU A 165 -13.78 -1.15 -1.62
CA LEU A 165 -13.70 0.23 -1.12
C LEU A 165 -14.82 0.53 -0.12
N GLU A 166 -16.06 0.14 -0.44
CA GLU A 166 -17.20 0.26 0.47
C GLU A 166 -17.01 -0.58 1.74
N LEU A 167 -16.48 -1.81 1.60
CA LEU A 167 -16.12 -2.66 2.75
C LEU A 167 -15.05 -2.01 3.63
N ALA A 168 -14.01 -1.40 3.02
CA ALA A 168 -12.99 -0.65 3.76
C ALA A 168 -13.62 0.50 4.54
N GLY A 169 -14.50 1.27 3.91
CA GLY A 169 -15.27 2.31 4.58
C GLY A 169 -16.06 1.79 5.78
N ALA A 170 -16.75 0.67 5.63
CA ALA A 170 -17.63 0.13 6.67
C ALA A 170 -16.90 -0.44 7.90
N LEU A 171 -15.74 -1.08 7.72
CA LEU A 171 -15.16 -1.94 8.76
C LEU A 171 -13.78 -1.53 9.25
N SER A 172 -12.96 -0.85 8.43
CA SER A 172 -11.56 -0.59 8.79
C SER A 172 -11.35 0.80 9.40
N ASP A 173 -10.19 1.04 9.98
CA ASP A 173 -9.77 2.34 10.52
C ASP A 173 -9.12 3.21 9.43
N GLY A 174 -8.88 2.64 8.25
CA GLY A 174 -8.35 3.34 7.10
C GLY A 174 -8.44 2.53 5.82
N VAL A 175 -8.27 3.21 4.69
CA VAL A 175 -8.12 2.61 3.37
C VAL A 175 -6.73 2.91 2.82
N LEU A 176 -6.14 1.93 2.14
CA LEU A 176 -4.96 2.11 1.31
C LEU A 176 -5.34 1.92 -0.16
N LEU A 177 -5.19 2.98 -0.95
CA LEU A 177 -5.33 2.91 -2.41
C LEU A 177 -4.00 2.47 -3.03
N SER A 178 -4.08 1.59 -4.05
CA SER A 178 -2.90 1.01 -4.65
C SER A 178 -2.09 2.03 -5.46
N ASN A 179 -0.85 1.66 -5.80
CA ASN A 179 0.01 2.43 -6.68
C ASN A 179 -0.56 2.57 -8.11
N ALA A 180 0.04 3.45 -8.88
CA ALA A 180 -0.39 3.78 -10.25
C ALA A 180 -1.86 4.25 -10.34
N SER A 181 -2.44 4.76 -9.26
CA SER A 181 -3.75 5.41 -9.25
C SER A 181 -3.62 6.86 -9.71
N SER A 182 -4.46 7.27 -10.66
CA SER A 182 -4.56 8.68 -11.05
C SER A 182 -5.28 9.50 -9.97
N VAL A 183 -5.16 10.82 -10.02
CA VAL A 183 -5.86 11.74 -9.09
C VAL A 183 -7.37 11.57 -9.21
N GLU A 184 -7.88 11.39 -10.42
CA GLU A 184 -9.30 11.17 -10.71
C GLU A 184 -9.79 9.83 -10.14
N PHE A 185 -8.98 8.78 -10.27
CA PHE A 185 -9.29 7.47 -9.69
C PHE A 185 -9.25 7.51 -8.17
N VAL A 186 -8.37 8.31 -7.56
CA VAL A 186 -8.36 8.53 -6.10
C VAL A 186 -9.69 9.15 -5.66
N ARG A 187 -10.18 10.22 -6.31
CA ARG A 187 -11.48 10.82 -5.97
C ARG A 187 -12.61 9.81 -6.08
N TRP A 188 -12.70 9.13 -7.22
CA TRP A 188 -13.69 8.07 -7.44
C TRP A 188 -13.64 6.96 -6.38
N SER A 189 -12.43 6.53 -6.00
CA SER A 189 -12.25 5.51 -4.97
C SER A 189 -12.73 5.99 -3.60
N LEU A 190 -12.42 7.23 -3.23
CA LEU A 190 -12.83 7.81 -1.95
C LEU A 190 -14.34 8.05 -1.86
N ASP A 191 -15.03 8.30 -2.98
CA ASP A 191 -16.49 8.35 -3.02
C ASP A 191 -17.11 6.98 -2.67
N HIS A 192 -16.52 5.88 -3.14
CA HIS A 192 -16.95 4.53 -2.73
C HIS A 192 -16.65 4.24 -1.26
N VAL A 193 -15.49 4.65 -0.77
CA VAL A 193 -15.14 4.51 0.65
C VAL A 193 -16.15 5.28 1.52
N ALA A 194 -16.51 6.49 1.14
CA ALA A 194 -17.46 7.32 1.89
C ALA A 194 -18.87 6.70 1.98
N ARG A 195 -19.33 6.03 0.92
CA ARG A 195 -20.62 5.28 0.95
C ARG A 195 -20.64 4.20 2.03
N GLY A 196 -19.50 3.53 2.26
CA GLY A 196 -19.40 2.51 3.32
C GLY A 196 -19.18 3.11 4.71
N ALA A 197 -18.43 4.19 4.83
CA ALA A 197 -17.99 4.75 6.10
C ALA A 197 -19.09 5.51 6.86
N GLY A 198 -20.04 6.12 6.13
CA GLY A 198 -20.96 7.08 6.74
C GLY A 198 -20.18 8.26 7.37
N PRO A 199 -20.60 8.76 8.53
CA PRO A 199 -19.94 9.90 9.20
C PRO A 199 -18.67 9.52 9.97
N ARG A 200 -18.24 8.26 9.97
CA ARG A 200 -17.09 7.77 10.74
C ARG A 200 -15.78 8.30 10.16
N PRO A 201 -14.86 8.86 10.98
CA PRO A 201 -13.55 9.24 10.52
C PRO A 201 -12.76 8.00 10.06
N LEU A 202 -12.05 8.13 8.95
CA LEU A 202 -11.29 7.05 8.35
C LEU A 202 -10.03 7.62 7.69
N ARG A 203 -8.88 7.00 7.96
CA ARG A 203 -7.60 7.40 7.34
C ARG A 203 -7.57 6.99 5.87
N ARG A 204 -7.23 7.93 4.99
CA ARG A 204 -7.19 7.75 3.53
C ARG A 204 -5.76 7.83 3.06
N ALA A 205 -5.11 6.67 2.89
CA ALA A 205 -3.74 6.55 2.41
C ALA A 205 -3.73 6.14 0.93
N GLY A 206 -2.76 6.63 0.18
CA GLY A 206 -2.56 6.26 -1.23
C GLY A 206 -1.09 6.07 -1.56
N LEU A 207 -0.77 4.97 -2.25
CA LEU A 207 0.56 4.70 -2.79
C LEU A 207 0.78 5.51 -4.07
N VAL A 208 1.84 6.30 -4.11
CA VAL A 208 2.22 7.11 -5.26
C VAL A 208 3.68 6.84 -5.62
N TYR A 209 3.93 6.35 -6.82
CA TYR A 209 5.31 6.26 -7.34
C TYR A 209 5.91 7.65 -7.47
N ALA A 210 7.09 7.85 -6.89
CA ALA A 210 7.77 9.14 -6.87
C ALA A 210 9.21 9.02 -7.37
N ALA A 211 9.59 9.93 -8.28
CA ALA A 211 10.98 10.10 -8.69
C ALA A 211 11.31 11.58 -8.83
N VAL A 212 12.36 12.02 -8.16
CA VAL A 212 12.85 13.39 -8.20
C VAL A 212 14.14 13.45 -9.02
N ALA A 213 14.13 14.26 -10.08
CA ALA A 213 15.30 14.50 -10.91
C ALA A 213 15.45 15.98 -11.20
N ASP A 214 16.62 16.41 -11.68
CA ASP A 214 16.87 17.80 -12.03
C ASP A 214 16.15 18.20 -13.33
N ARG A 215 15.93 17.23 -14.23
CA ARG A 215 15.16 17.38 -15.47
C ARG A 215 14.01 16.36 -15.48
N GLN A 216 12.84 16.79 -15.90
CA GLN A 216 11.65 15.93 -15.97
C GLN A 216 11.89 14.66 -16.82
N ALA A 217 12.56 14.79 -17.95
CA ALA A 217 12.82 13.67 -18.86
C ALA A 217 13.56 12.51 -18.17
N ASP A 218 14.47 12.83 -17.24
CA ASP A 218 15.26 11.82 -16.51
C ASP A 218 14.40 11.03 -15.50
N ALA A 219 13.32 11.64 -15.00
CA ALA A 219 12.39 11.00 -14.07
C ALA A 219 11.33 10.14 -14.77
N LEU A 220 10.86 10.56 -15.96
CA LEU A 220 9.73 9.91 -16.64
C LEU A 220 10.04 8.47 -17.09
N GLY A 221 11.26 8.20 -17.51
CA GLY A 221 11.69 6.85 -17.93
C GLY A 221 11.65 5.80 -16.82
N ARG A 222 11.81 6.24 -15.57
CA ARG A 222 12.03 5.37 -14.41
C ARG A 222 10.91 4.36 -14.16
N PHE A 223 9.66 4.73 -14.39
CA PHE A 223 8.52 3.89 -14.05
C PHE A 223 7.77 3.30 -15.23
N ARG A 224 8.23 3.45 -16.48
CA ARG A 224 7.56 2.87 -17.65
C ARG A 224 7.36 1.37 -17.50
N ARG A 225 8.41 0.62 -17.15
CA ARG A 225 8.36 -0.83 -16.92
C ARG A 225 7.41 -1.19 -15.79
N GLN A 226 7.48 -0.49 -14.66
CA GLN A 226 6.61 -0.74 -13.52
C GLN A 226 5.14 -0.43 -13.84
N LEU A 227 4.88 0.65 -14.56
CA LEU A 227 3.54 0.99 -15.01
C LEU A 227 3.01 -0.01 -16.05
N ALA A 228 3.84 -0.48 -16.99
CA ALA A 228 3.47 -1.55 -17.91
C ALA A 228 3.05 -2.80 -17.14
N ILE A 229 3.84 -3.24 -16.14
CA ILE A 229 3.52 -4.39 -15.30
C ILE A 229 2.20 -4.16 -14.53
N THR A 230 1.96 -2.98 -14.01
CA THR A 230 0.81 -2.68 -13.17
C THR A 230 -0.46 -2.45 -14.01
N LEU A 231 -0.38 -1.53 -14.97
CA LEU A 231 -1.55 -1.05 -15.71
C LEU A 231 -2.06 -2.02 -16.78
N ARG A 232 -1.28 -3.05 -17.16
CA ARG A 232 -1.74 -4.07 -18.13
C ARG A 232 -2.96 -4.86 -17.66
N ALA A 233 -3.20 -4.89 -16.34
CA ALA A 233 -4.27 -5.70 -15.78
C ALA A 233 -5.65 -5.06 -16.05
N PRO A 234 -6.68 -5.85 -16.47
CA PRO A 234 -7.99 -5.32 -16.85
C PRO A 234 -8.68 -4.49 -15.76
N HIS A 235 -8.39 -4.76 -14.48
CA HIS A 235 -8.99 -4.00 -13.39
C HIS A 235 -8.51 -2.55 -13.28
N HIS A 236 -7.46 -2.16 -14.03
CA HIS A 236 -7.03 -0.77 -14.15
C HIS A 236 -7.75 0.00 -15.29
N ALA A 237 -8.64 -0.63 -16.06
CA ALA A 237 -9.36 0.04 -17.15
C ALA A 237 -10.13 1.29 -16.65
N THR A 238 -10.84 1.19 -15.53
CA THR A 238 -11.53 2.35 -14.91
C THR A 238 -10.54 3.47 -14.55
N ASN A 239 -9.38 3.14 -14.00
CA ASN A 239 -8.34 4.12 -13.66
C ASN A 239 -7.82 4.85 -14.89
N LEU A 240 -7.51 4.12 -15.97
CA LEU A 240 -7.07 4.69 -17.25
C LEU A 240 -8.14 5.58 -17.88
N THR A 241 -9.39 5.13 -17.90
CA THR A 241 -10.52 5.89 -18.44
C THR A 241 -10.74 7.19 -17.68
N LEU A 242 -10.77 7.14 -16.34
CA LEU A 242 -10.95 8.34 -15.50
C LEU A 242 -9.78 9.32 -15.65
N ALA A 243 -8.57 8.81 -15.80
CA ALA A 243 -7.39 9.63 -16.06
C ALA A 243 -7.40 10.26 -17.47
N GLY A 244 -8.21 9.78 -18.39
CA GLY A 244 -8.09 10.14 -19.81
C GLY A 244 -6.76 9.70 -20.42
N ALA A 245 -6.18 8.60 -19.90
CA ALA A 245 -4.89 8.07 -20.32
C ALA A 245 -5.05 7.02 -21.42
N ALA A 246 -4.38 7.20 -22.55
CA ALA A 246 -4.36 6.23 -23.63
C ALA A 246 -3.27 5.18 -23.36
N LEU A 247 -3.67 3.94 -23.08
CA LEU A 247 -2.80 2.78 -22.96
C LEU A 247 -3.47 1.56 -23.55
N ASP A 248 -2.84 0.94 -24.54
CA ASP A 248 -3.28 -0.35 -25.06
C ASP A 248 -2.90 -1.47 -24.08
N GLN A 249 -3.81 -1.80 -23.15
CA GLN A 249 -3.59 -2.82 -22.13
C GLN A 249 -3.33 -4.20 -22.76
N GLU A 250 -3.93 -4.51 -23.92
CA GLU A 250 -3.73 -5.79 -24.59
C GLU A 250 -2.32 -5.90 -25.17
N ALA A 251 -1.87 -4.88 -25.90
CA ALA A 251 -0.51 -4.84 -26.43
C ALA A 251 0.55 -4.90 -25.31
N VAL A 252 0.33 -4.14 -24.22
CA VAL A 252 1.22 -4.18 -23.06
C VAL A 252 1.24 -5.57 -22.43
N ARG A 253 0.07 -6.23 -22.26
CA ARG A 253 -0.01 -7.59 -21.70
C ARG A 253 0.76 -8.59 -22.54
N GLN A 254 0.63 -8.50 -23.86
CA GLN A 254 1.34 -9.37 -24.81
C GLN A 254 2.86 -9.15 -24.78
N ALA A 255 3.32 -7.89 -24.73
CA ALA A 255 4.74 -7.57 -24.62
C ALA A 255 5.32 -8.09 -23.32
N VAL A 256 4.65 -7.87 -22.19
CA VAL A 256 5.08 -8.37 -20.86
C VAL A 256 5.08 -9.90 -20.81
N ALA A 257 4.11 -10.58 -21.42
CA ALA A 257 4.04 -12.05 -21.46
C ALA A 257 5.20 -12.68 -22.27
N ARG A 258 5.75 -11.94 -23.24
CA ARG A 258 6.94 -12.33 -24.01
C ARG A 258 8.26 -11.84 -23.39
N GLU A 259 8.18 -11.16 -22.24
CA GLU A 259 9.33 -10.48 -21.61
C GLU A 259 10.01 -9.44 -22.51
N ASP A 260 9.27 -8.94 -23.51
CA ASP A 260 9.75 -7.87 -24.41
C ASP A 260 9.62 -6.52 -23.69
N TRP A 261 10.57 -6.28 -22.79
CA TRP A 261 10.55 -5.07 -21.95
C TRP A 261 10.70 -3.77 -22.75
N PRO A 262 11.55 -3.70 -23.78
CA PRO A 262 11.63 -2.49 -24.62
C PRO A 262 10.28 -2.15 -25.26
N ALA A 263 9.57 -3.14 -25.83
CA ALA A 263 8.25 -2.92 -26.41
C ALA A 263 7.22 -2.53 -25.35
N ALA A 264 7.22 -3.21 -24.17
CA ALA A 264 6.30 -2.90 -23.09
C ALA A 264 6.48 -1.46 -22.56
N GLU A 265 7.74 -1.02 -22.42
CA GLU A 265 8.07 0.33 -21.96
C GLU A 265 7.72 1.40 -23.00
N ALA A 266 7.91 1.11 -24.30
CA ALA A 266 7.57 2.03 -25.39
C ALA A 266 6.04 2.31 -25.50
N LEU A 267 5.22 1.35 -25.09
CA LEU A 267 3.76 1.51 -25.05
C LEU A 267 3.28 2.44 -23.92
N VAL A 268 4.11 2.69 -22.90
CA VAL A 268 3.79 3.59 -21.79
C VAL A 268 4.30 4.99 -22.12
N SER A 269 3.41 5.86 -22.61
CA SER A 269 3.74 7.23 -22.96
C SER A 269 4.11 8.10 -21.75
N ASP A 270 4.77 9.23 -21.98
CA ASP A 270 5.04 10.23 -20.93
C ASP A 270 3.75 10.74 -20.28
N ASP A 271 2.66 10.84 -21.03
CA ASP A 271 1.36 11.25 -20.50
C ASP A 271 0.82 10.23 -19.48
N VAL A 272 0.92 8.94 -19.80
CA VAL A 272 0.57 7.87 -18.83
C VAL A 272 1.43 7.97 -17.57
N VAL A 273 2.74 8.18 -17.69
CA VAL A 273 3.64 8.34 -16.53
C VAL A 273 3.21 9.53 -15.69
N ARG A 274 3.01 10.72 -16.29
CA ARG A 274 2.60 11.93 -15.56
C ARG A 274 1.26 11.78 -14.85
N ARG A 275 0.30 11.08 -15.45
CA ARG A 275 -1.03 10.87 -14.85
C ARG A 275 -1.04 9.90 -13.68
N HIS A 276 -0.10 8.95 -13.63
CA HIS A 276 -0.12 7.83 -12.68
C HIS A 276 1.04 7.84 -11.68
N THR A 277 1.88 8.90 -11.70
CA THR A 277 3.04 9.02 -10.80
C THR A 277 3.27 10.48 -10.38
N ALA A 278 4.17 10.69 -9.42
CA ALA A 278 4.73 11.99 -9.05
C ALA A 278 6.22 12.03 -9.45
N CYS A 279 6.47 12.14 -10.77
CA CYS A 279 7.82 12.13 -11.37
C CYS A 279 8.15 13.44 -12.02
N GLY A 280 9.34 13.98 -11.77
CA GLY A 280 9.81 15.21 -12.38
C GLY A 280 10.80 15.99 -11.54
N THR A 281 10.86 17.28 -11.78
CA THR A 281 11.62 18.22 -10.95
C THR A 281 11.00 18.36 -9.55
N PRO A 282 11.73 18.87 -8.56
CA PRO A 282 11.17 19.07 -7.22
C PRO A 282 9.84 19.83 -7.18
N SER A 283 9.68 20.86 -8.03
CA SER A 283 8.43 21.63 -8.12
C SER A 283 7.27 20.78 -8.69
N GLN A 284 7.52 20.04 -9.76
CA GLN A 284 6.52 19.18 -10.40
C GLN A 284 6.07 18.03 -9.47
N VAL A 285 7.01 17.43 -8.72
CA VAL A 285 6.68 16.41 -7.72
C VAL A 285 5.79 16.99 -6.63
N ARG A 286 6.13 18.16 -6.05
CA ARG A 286 5.29 18.82 -5.05
C ARG A 286 3.89 19.16 -5.57
N GLU A 287 3.79 19.72 -6.77
CA GLU A 287 2.51 20.03 -7.41
C GLU A 287 1.65 18.76 -7.55
N ARG A 288 2.25 17.67 -8.01
CA ARG A 288 1.53 16.40 -8.17
C ARG A 288 1.07 15.80 -6.84
N LEU A 289 1.91 15.85 -5.81
CA LEU A 289 1.54 15.42 -4.46
C LEU A 289 0.43 16.29 -3.87
N ALA A 290 0.47 17.60 -4.10
CA ALA A 290 -0.62 18.51 -3.70
C ALA A 290 -1.94 18.14 -4.39
N ALA A 291 -1.92 17.74 -5.67
CA ALA A 291 -3.11 17.28 -6.38
C ALA A 291 -3.70 15.98 -5.77
N TYR A 292 -2.87 15.03 -5.34
CA TYR A 292 -3.31 13.85 -4.61
C TYR A 292 -3.93 14.19 -3.24
N HIS A 293 -3.33 15.12 -2.51
CA HIS A 293 -3.90 15.61 -1.25
C HIS A 293 -5.25 16.30 -1.48
N ALA A 294 -5.33 17.18 -2.47
CA ALA A 294 -6.58 17.84 -2.85
C ALA A 294 -7.68 16.90 -3.35
N ALA A 295 -7.29 15.70 -3.82
CA ALA A 295 -8.21 14.61 -4.15
C ALA A 295 -8.78 13.91 -2.91
N GLY A 296 -8.24 14.19 -1.72
CA GLY A 296 -8.75 13.73 -0.43
C GLY A 296 -7.86 12.74 0.31
N LEU A 297 -6.62 12.51 -0.10
CA LEU A 297 -5.71 11.68 0.69
C LEU A 297 -5.23 12.42 1.95
N ASP A 298 -5.30 11.75 3.10
CA ASP A 298 -4.74 12.21 4.37
C ASP A 298 -3.26 11.84 4.50
N GLU A 299 -2.85 10.77 3.79
CA GLU A 299 -1.48 10.28 3.76
C GLU A 299 -1.08 9.89 2.35
N ILE A 300 0.07 10.41 1.90
CA ILE A 300 0.68 10.03 0.63
C ILE A 300 1.88 9.14 0.92
N VAL A 301 1.84 7.91 0.41
CA VAL A 301 2.90 6.91 0.61
C VAL A 301 3.77 6.85 -0.64
N LEU A 302 4.98 7.37 -0.56
CA LEU A 302 5.92 7.41 -1.68
C LEU A 302 6.48 6.01 -1.96
N GLY A 303 6.29 5.51 -3.17
CA GLY A 303 6.78 4.22 -3.62
C GLY A 303 7.82 4.31 -4.74
N GLY A 304 8.50 3.20 -5.02
CA GLY A 304 9.51 3.11 -6.08
C GLY A 304 10.86 3.71 -5.69
N LEU A 305 11.15 3.80 -4.41
CA LEU A 305 12.40 4.29 -3.83
C LEU A 305 13.20 3.09 -3.32
N TYR A 306 14.42 2.93 -3.79
CA TYR A 306 15.21 1.71 -3.53
C TYR A 306 16.49 1.96 -2.75
N THR A 307 16.94 3.22 -2.64
CA THR A 307 18.11 3.57 -1.86
C THR A 307 17.78 4.57 -0.73
N PRO A 308 18.62 4.64 0.33
CA PRO A 308 18.48 5.64 1.38
C PRO A 308 18.50 7.08 0.85
N GLU A 309 19.35 7.36 -0.16
CA GLU A 309 19.55 8.69 -0.75
C GLU A 309 18.30 9.11 -1.55
N GLU A 310 17.77 8.21 -2.40
CA GLU A 310 16.51 8.45 -3.12
C GLU A 310 15.36 8.71 -2.16
N THR A 311 15.29 7.92 -1.08
CA THR A 311 14.26 8.05 -0.05
C THR A 311 14.35 9.40 0.65
N ALA A 312 15.53 9.79 1.12
CA ALA A 312 15.73 11.09 1.76
C ALA A 312 15.38 12.25 0.80
N ARG A 313 15.87 12.21 -0.45
CA ARG A 313 15.59 13.24 -1.46
C ARG A 313 14.08 13.37 -1.73
N ALA A 314 13.37 12.26 -1.88
CA ALA A 314 11.93 12.28 -2.15
C ALA A 314 11.14 12.84 -0.96
N VAL A 315 11.47 12.45 0.28
CA VAL A 315 10.81 12.94 1.50
C VAL A 315 11.07 14.43 1.71
N VAL A 316 12.33 14.89 1.62
CA VAL A 316 12.70 16.32 1.72
C VAL A 316 11.97 17.15 0.66
N THR A 317 11.94 16.65 -0.60
CA THR A 317 11.21 17.33 -1.69
C THR A 317 9.71 17.45 -1.37
N ALA A 318 9.10 16.37 -0.92
CA ALA A 318 7.66 16.36 -0.60
C ALA A 318 7.32 17.28 0.58
N ARG A 319 8.23 17.44 1.55
CA ARG A 319 8.08 18.38 2.68
C ARG A 319 8.27 19.84 2.30
N GLY A 320 8.80 20.13 1.13
CA GLY A 320 9.10 21.49 0.70
C GLY A 320 10.30 22.12 1.39
N ALA A 321 11.10 21.33 2.07
CA ALA A 321 12.37 21.74 2.68
C ALA A 321 13.47 21.53 1.63
N GLY A 322 13.84 22.59 0.91
CA GLY A 322 14.87 22.60 -0.13
C GLY A 322 14.94 23.95 -0.80
#